data_905bb0e07cfc992d9771ff352fe28596
#
_entry.id   905bb0e07cfc992d9771ff352fe28596
#
_cell.length_a   1.000
_cell.length_b   1.000
_cell.length_c   1.000
_cell.angle_alpha   90.00
_cell.angle_beta   90.00
_cell.angle_gamma   90.00
#
_symmetry.space_group_name_H-M   'P 1'
#
loop_
_entity.id
_entity.type
_entity.pdbx_description
1 polymer ?
#
loop_
_entity_poly.entity_id
_entity_poly.type
_entity_poly.pdbx_seq_one_letter_code
_entity_poly.pdbx_strand_id
1 'polypeptide(L)'
;MRKSTTHSLIALGALLALTAQSPAPAATPAAQSWCTRLPLPRPDLPAMKVEGNPVHRGRAAECRVLEVRAGRTMLRLAVAATNAQREHGLMNVPFVPAGQGMLFAFPGGDELRGFWMKDTITPLDMVFVRSDGTIMMIAENVPATKPGTPDDKIARRQALAKYVIELGARESERIGLQPGMQLYIEAVDAK
;
A
#
# COMPACT_ATOMS: atom_id res chain seq x y z
N MET A 1 -5.47 -52.13 72.60
CA MET A 1 -4.68 -50.88 72.48
C MET A 1 -4.23 -50.73 71.05
N ARG A 2 -4.92 -49.88 70.30
CA ARG A 2 -4.52 -49.53 68.88
C ARG A 2 -4.21 -48.06 68.86
N LYS A 3 -2.98 -47.70 68.47
CA LYS A 3 -2.52 -46.33 68.31
C LYS A 3 -2.92 -45.89 66.90
N SER A 4 -3.69 -44.82 66.80
CA SER A 4 -4.06 -44.16 65.53
C SER A 4 -2.98 -43.12 65.20
N THR A 5 -2.40 -43.23 64.03
CA THR A 5 -1.42 -42.28 63.51
C THR A 5 -2.11 -41.43 62.51
N THR A 6 -2.30 -40.16 62.82
CA THR A 6 -2.87 -39.13 61.90
C THR A 6 -1.77 -38.62 60.97
N HIS A 7 -1.94 -38.84 59.71
CA HIS A 7 -1.07 -38.23 58.66
C HIS A 7 -1.65 -36.89 58.24
N SER A 8 -0.90 -35.82 58.47
CA SER A 8 -1.22 -34.48 58.04
C SER A 8 -0.75 -34.30 56.61
N LEU A 9 -1.66 -34.10 55.66
CA LEU A 9 -1.38 -33.77 54.27
C LEU A 9 -1.21 -32.24 54.14
N ILE A 10 0.01 -31.80 53.91
CA ILE A 10 0.29 -30.40 53.55
C ILE A 10 0.02 -30.26 52.06
N ALA A 11 -1.03 -29.55 51.68
CA ALA A 11 -1.31 -29.19 50.31
C ALA A 11 -0.45 -28.01 49.91
N LEU A 12 0.50 -28.25 49.00
CA LEU A 12 1.36 -27.22 48.39
C LEU A 12 0.57 -26.56 47.26
N GLY A 13 0.00 -25.39 47.52
CA GLY A 13 -0.68 -24.59 46.52
C GLY A 13 0.32 -23.95 45.56
N ALA A 14 0.39 -24.43 44.31
CA ALA A 14 1.13 -23.78 43.27
C ALA A 14 0.37 -22.53 42.77
N LEU A 15 0.89 -21.37 43.09
CA LEU A 15 0.41 -20.07 42.59
C LEU A 15 0.89 -19.90 41.15
N LEU A 16 0.01 -20.16 40.15
CA LEU A 16 0.26 -19.81 38.77
C LEU A 16 0.18 -18.29 38.65
N ALA A 17 1.34 -17.65 38.50
CA ALA A 17 1.41 -16.24 38.08
C ALA A 17 1.03 -16.14 36.61
N LEU A 18 -0.18 -15.68 36.29
CA LEU A 18 -0.55 -15.23 34.95
C LEU A 18 0.25 -13.95 34.65
N THR A 19 1.32 -14.07 33.89
CA THR A 19 1.96 -12.90 33.28
C THR A 19 1.05 -12.38 32.18
N ALA A 20 0.34 -11.30 32.47
CA ALA A 20 -0.40 -10.55 31.47
C ALA A 20 0.63 -9.95 30.48
N GLN A 21 0.75 -10.54 29.30
CA GLN A 21 1.46 -9.93 28.19
C GLN A 21 0.69 -8.68 27.78
N SER A 22 1.28 -7.51 28.00
CA SER A 22 0.77 -6.27 27.44
C SER A 22 0.68 -6.41 25.93
N PRO A 23 -0.46 -6.06 25.30
CA PRO A 23 -0.56 -6.04 23.86
C PRO A 23 0.49 -5.05 23.31
N ALA A 24 1.22 -5.49 22.30
CA ALA A 24 2.15 -4.62 21.59
C ALA A 24 1.42 -3.34 21.15
N PRO A 25 2.05 -2.16 21.27
CA PRO A 25 1.41 -0.93 20.86
C PRO A 25 1.03 -1.05 19.39
N ALA A 26 -0.25 -0.86 19.09
CA ALA A 26 -0.76 -0.78 17.72
C ALA A 26 0.07 0.26 16.97
N ALA A 27 0.63 -0.13 15.82
CA ALA A 27 1.42 0.76 14.98
C ALA A 27 0.62 2.03 14.72
N THR A 28 1.19 3.17 15.09
CA THR A 28 0.54 4.48 14.99
C THR A 28 0.22 4.80 13.52
N PRO A 29 -1.02 5.13 13.16
CA PRO A 29 -1.44 5.37 11.77
C PRO A 29 -0.71 6.53 11.08
N ALA A 30 0.02 7.35 11.82
CA ALA A 30 0.62 8.60 11.33
C ALA A 30 1.83 8.43 10.40
N ALA A 31 2.52 7.28 10.40
CA ALA A 31 3.72 7.07 9.57
C ALA A 31 3.43 6.58 8.15
N GLN A 32 2.19 6.20 7.85
CA GLN A 32 1.80 5.56 6.58
C GLN A 32 1.11 6.51 5.60
N SER A 33 0.62 7.68 6.05
CA SER A 33 -0.35 8.48 5.31
C SER A 33 0.22 9.43 4.25
N TRP A 34 1.52 9.63 4.17
CA TRP A 34 2.09 10.72 3.37
C TRP A 34 2.39 10.34 1.91
N CYS A 35 2.65 9.06 1.60
CA CYS A 35 2.79 8.58 0.22
C CYS A 35 1.45 8.55 -0.54
N THR A 36 0.35 8.58 0.18
CA THR A 36 -1.00 8.58 -0.38
C THR A 36 -1.60 9.97 -0.54
N ARG A 37 -0.87 11.03 -0.16
CA ARG A 37 -1.34 12.39 -0.38
C ARG A 37 -1.17 12.79 -1.84
N LEU A 38 -2.24 12.70 -2.58
CA LEU A 38 -2.37 13.30 -3.90
C LEU A 38 -3.08 14.65 -3.77
N PRO A 39 -2.70 15.66 -4.56
CA PRO A 39 -1.67 15.65 -5.60
C PRO A 39 -0.25 15.59 -5.03
N LEU A 40 0.64 14.93 -5.79
CA LEU A 40 2.06 14.83 -5.43
C LEU A 40 2.71 16.23 -5.48
N PRO A 41 3.63 16.55 -4.54
CA PRO A 41 4.31 17.82 -4.53
C PRO A 41 5.06 18.05 -5.85
N ARG A 42 4.96 19.26 -6.39
CA ARG A 42 5.70 19.64 -7.59
C ARG A 42 7.13 20.05 -7.21
N PRO A 43 8.16 19.53 -7.86
CA PRO A 43 9.54 19.85 -7.54
C PRO A 43 9.92 21.31 -7.84
N ASP A 44 9.17 21.95 -8.73
CA ASP A 44 9.40 23.31 -9.26
C ASP A 44 8.65 24.43 -8.50
N LEU A 45 7.79 24.08 -7.57
CA LEU A 45 7.11 25.07 -6.76
C LEU A 45 7.78 25.17 -5.38
N PRO A 46 8.15 26.39 -4.95
CA PRO A 46 8.63 26.59 -3.58
C PRO A 46 7.56 26.11 -2.61
N ALA A 47 7.98 25.40 -1.57
CA ALA A 47 7.08 24.92 -0.52
C ALA A 47 6.26 26.11 -0.01
N MET A 48 4.97 26.16 -0.34
CA MET A 48 4.06 27.16 0.23
C MET A 48 4.05 26.98 1.75
N LYS A 49 4.61 27.95 2.46
CA LYS A 49 4.45 28.06 3.90
C LYS A 49 2.96 28.32 4.17
N VAL A 50 2.25 27.29 4.54
CA VAL A 50 0.94 27.49 5.17
C VAL A 50 1.24 27.88 6.62
N GLU A 51 1.11 29.17 6.91
CA GLU A 51 1.17 29.65 8.28
C GLU A 51 0.05 29.03 9.09
N GLY A 52 0.40 28.40 10.21
CA GLY A 52 -0.55 27.99 11.25
C GLY A 52 -0.67 26.49 11.53
N ASN A 53 0.08 25.60 10.89
CA ASN A 53 0.10 24.20 11.29
C ASN A 53 1.55 23.76 11.60
N PRO A 54 1.88 23.30 12.83
CA PRO A 54 3.19 22.77 13.12
C PRO A 54 3.37 21.53 12.22
N VAL A 55 4.09 21.72 11.14
CA VAL A 55 4.59 20.62 10.33
C VAL A 55 5.38 19.74 11.27
N HIS A 56 4.84 18.58 11.61
CA HIS A 56 5.59 17.55 12.28
C HIS A 56 6.85 17.29 11.43
N ARG A 57 7.98 17.83 11.91
CA ARG A 57 9.32 17.44 11.45
C ARG A 57 9.65 16.03 11.98
N GLY A 58 8.72 15.08 11.87
CA GLY A 58 9.05 13.68 11.82
C GLY A 58 9.63 13.49 10.44
N ARG A 59 10.83 12.92 10.33
CA ARG A 59 11.39 12.45 9.07
C ARG A 59 10.24 11.83 8.28
N ALA A 60 9.70 12.58 7.34
CA ALA A 60 8.93 12.02 6.26
C ALA A 60 9.91 11.01 5.65
N ALA A 61 9.71 9.73 5.90
CA ALA A 61 10.33 8.69 5.12
C ALA A 61 9.89 9.04 3.70
N GLU A 62 10.81 9.64 2.96
CA GLU A 62 10.52 10.47 1.81
C GLU A 62 9.75 9.64 0.81
N CYS A 63 8.53 10.09 0.45
CA CYS A 63 7.80 9.48 -0.63
C CYS A 63 8.64 9.65 -1.89
N ARG A 64 9.31 8.59 -2.28
CA ARG A 64 9.99 8.59 -3.57
C ARG A 64 8.91 8.77 -4.63
N VAL A 65 9.10 9.77 -5.47
CA VAL A 65 8.28 10.00 -6.65
C VAL A 65 9.12 9.68 -7.86
N LEU A 66 8.62 8.84 -8.75
CA LEU A 66 9.22 8.57 -10.05
C LEU A 66 8.42 9.26 -11.14
N GLU A 67 9.15 9.76 -12.15
CA GLU A 67 8.60 10.19 -13.41
C GLU A 67 8.75 9.07 -14.44
N VAL A 68 7.63 8.56 -14.92
CA VAL A 68 7.58 7.46 -15.88
C VAL A 68 7.00 7.98 -17.21
N ARG A 69 7.77 7.83 -18.27
CA ARG A 69 7.26 8.17 -19.61
C ARG A 69 6.30 7.11 -20.10
N ALA A 70 5.07 7.54 -20.36
CA ALA A 70 3.97 6.73 -20.89
C ALA A 70 3.53 7.32 -22.25
N GLY A 71 4.14 6.86 -23.32
CA GLY A 71 3.95 7.46 -24.64
C GLY A 71 4.38 8.92 -24.67
N ARG A 72 3.42 9.84 -24.88
CA ARG A 72 3.65 11.29 -24.90
C ARG A 72 3.48 11.96 -23.53
N THR A 73 2.97 11.23 -22.55
CA THR A 73 2.66 11.73 -21.20
C THR A 73 3.78 11.35 -20.23
N MET A 74 4.09 12.24 -19.30
CA MET A 74 4.91 11.94 -18.12
C MET A 74 3.98 11.68 -16.94
N LEU A 75 4.05 10.48 -16.41
CA LEU A 75 3.35 10.11 -15.18
C LEU A 75 4.23 10.42 -13.98
N ARG A 76 3.65 10.98 -12.93
CA ARG A 76 4.31 11.20 -11.63
C ARG A 76 3.72 10.22 -10.63
N LEU A 77 4.53 9.26 -10.21
CA LEU A 77 4.07 8.11 -9.44
C LEU A 77 4.73 8.09 -8.06
N ALA A 78 3.94 8.09 -7.00
CA ALA A 78 4.43 7.75 -5.66
C ALA A 78 4.88 6.28 -5.64
N VAL A 79 6.03 5.98 -5.03
CA VAL A 79 6.57 4.62 -5.03
C VAL A 79 6.23 3.88 -3.75
N ALA A 80 5.53 2.76 -3.89
CA ALA A 80 5.30 1.77 -2.83
C ALA A 80 6.32 0.62 -2.98
N ALA A 81 7.40 0.65 -2.19
CA ALA A 81 8.51 -0.29 -2.29
C ALA A 81 8.66 -1.22 -1.08
N THR A 82 7.95 -0.95 0.03
CA THR A 82 7.89 -1.81 1.21
C THR A 82 6.56 -2.55 1.30
N ASN A 83 6.49 -3.65 2.05
CA ASN A 83 5.25 -4.39 2.25
C ASN A 83 4.13 -3.48 2.78
N ALA A 84 4.41 -2.70 3.84
CA ALA A 84 3.43 -1.79 4.43
C ALA A 84 2.90 -0.75 3.43
N GLN A 85 3.76 -0.20 2.55
CA GLN A 85 3.35 0.74 1.52
C GLN A 85 2.47 0.06 0.46
N ARG A 86 2.85 -1.16 0.03
CA ARG A 86 2.07 -1.92 -0.95
C ARG A 86 0.70 -2.36 -0.40
N GLU A 87 0.65 -2.77 0.87
CA GLU A 87 -0.60 -3.14 1.54
C GLU A 87 -1.56 -1.95 1.68
N HIS A 88 -1.02 -0.77 1.97
CA HIS A 88 -1.84 0.44 2.10
C HIS A 88 -2.29 0.99 0.74
N GLY A 89 -1.40 1.04 -0.24
CA GLY A 89 -1.70 1.55 -1.58
C GLY A 89 -2.44 2.88 -1.59
N LEU A 90 -3.51 2.98 -2.39
CA LEU A 90 -4.38 4.15 -2.50
C LEU A 90 -5.65 4.06 -1.63
N MET A 91 -5.63 3.29 -0.54
CA MET A 91 -6.75 3.22 0.39
C MET A 91 -7.12 4.61 0.92
N ASN A 92 -8.43 4.90 0.96
CA ASN A 92 -9.01 6.16 1.44
C ASN A 92 -8.57 7.42 0.67
N VAL A 93 -7.97 7.28 -0.51
CA VAL A 93 -7.66 8.40 -1.39
C VAL A 93 -8.92 8.78 -2.16
N PRO A 94 -9.46 10.00 -1.99
CA PRO A 94 -10.74 10.37 -2.58
C PRO A 94 -10.64 10.70 -4.08
N PHE A 95 -9.45 11.00 -4.58
CA PHE A 95 -9.23 11.42 -5.94
C PHE A 95 -7.77 11.22 -6.37
N VAL A 96 -7.55 10.67 -7.56
CA VAL A 96 -6.24 10.54 -8.21
C VAL A 96 -6.18 11.52 -9.39
N PRO A 97 -5.33 12.56 -9.33
CA PRO A 97 -5.24 13.55 -10.40
C PRO A 97 -4.71 12.95 -11.71
N ALA A 98 -5.09 13.54 -12.84
CA ALA A 98 -4.56 13.18 -14.15
C ALA A 98 -3.02 13.25 -14.18
N GLY A 99 -2.37 12.26 -14.78
CA GLY A 99 -0.92 12.14 -14.84
C GLY A 99 -0.25 11.77 -13.53
N GLN A 100 -1.01 11.45 -12.48
CA GLN A 100 -0.48 11.01 -11.19
C GLN A 100 -1.03 9.64 -10.79
N GLY A 101 -0.33 8.99 -9.85
CA GLY A 101 -0.73 7.69 -9.35
C GLY A 101 0.29 7.08 -8.39
N MET A 102 0.25 5.76 -8.28
CA MET A 102 1.18 5.01 -7.44
C MET A 102 1.83 3.86 -8.23
N LEU A 103 3.14 3.72 -8.08
CA LEU A 103 3.93 2.60 -8.59
C LEU A 103 4.22 1.64 -7.45
N PHE A 104 3.72 0.44 -7.54
CA PHE A 104 4.03 -0.67 -6.66
C PHE A 104 5.23 -1.43 -7.24
N ALA A 105 6.35 -1.42 -6.54
CA ALA A 105 7.53 -2.19 -6.89
C ALA A 105 7.64 -3.42 -6.00
N PHE A 106 7.89 -4.58 -6.60
CA PHE A 106 8.04 -5.84 -5.88
C PHE A 106 9.48 -6.34 -5.94
N PRO A 107 9.98 -7.04 -4.90
CA PRO A 107 11.25 -7.74 -4.98
C PRO A 107 11.18 -8.88 -5.98
N GLY A 108 12.33 -9.36 -6.45
CA GLY A 108 12.40 -10.47 -7.41
C GLY A 108 12.04 -10.07 -8.84
N GLY A 109 11.57 -11.03 -9.61
CA GLY A 109 11.19 -10.88 -11.02
C GLY A 109 9.69 -10.73 -11.25
N ASP A 110 9.27 -11.19 -12.44
CA ASP A 110 7.86 -11.24 -12.82
C ASP A 110 7.16 -12.39 -12.11
N GLU A 111 6.20 -12.10 -11.27
CA GLU A 111 5.38 -13.06 -10.54
C GLU A 111 3.90 -12.68 -10.66
N LEU A 112 3.02 -13.61 -10.33
CA LEU A 112 1.59 -13.35 -10.30
C LEU A 112 1.31 -12.36 -9.16
N ARG A 113 0.94 -11.12 -9.51
CA ARG A 113 0.61 -10.06 -8.55
C ARG A 113 -0.90 -9.87 -8.51
N GLY A 114 -1.47 -10.05 -7.31
CA GLY A 114 -2.89 -9.84 -7.05
C GLY A 114 -3.12 -8.49 -6.39
N PHE A 115 -4.09 -7.74 -6.92
CA PHE A 115 -4.53 -6.45 -6.39
C PHE A 115 -6.02 -6.48 -6.08
N TRP A 116 -6.42 -5.79 -5.06
CA TRP A 116 -7.81 -5.63 -4.67
C TRP A 116 -8.13 -4.19 -4.29
N MET A 117 -9.39 -3.84 -4.41
CA MET A 117 -9.88 -2.50 -4.13
C MET A 117 -10.27 -2.31 -2.65
N LYS A 118 -9.60 -3.00 -1.71
CA LYS A 118 -9.88 -2.87 -0.27
C LYS A 118 -9.75 -1.42 0.17
N ASP A 119 -10.79 -0.90 0.83
CA ASP A 119 -10.86 0.49 1.32
C ASP A 119 -10.49 1.57 0.28
N THR A 120 -10.53 1.22 -1.01
CA THR A 120 -10.22 2.13 -2.12
C THR A 120 -11.51 2.76 -2.61
N ILE A 121 -11.73 4.01 -2.19
CA ILE A 121 -12.98 4.76 -2.34
C ILE A 121 -13.11 5.52 -3.68
N THR A 122 -12.11 5.43 -4.55
CA THR A 122 -12.13 5.97 -5.91
C THR A 122 -11.89 4.85 -6.92
N PRO A 123 -12.55 4.84 -8.10
CA PRO A 123 -12.26 3.84 -9.12
C PRO A 123 -10.87 4.09 -9.73
N LEU A 124 -10.19 3.00 -10.09
CA LEU A 124 -8.80 3.03 -10.57
C LEU A 124 -8.61 2.25 -11.87
N ASP A 125 -7.58 2.61 -12.61
CA ASP A 125 -6.95 1.73 -13.60
C ASP A 125 -5.74 1.04 -12.96
N MET A 126 -5.57 -0.26 -13.21
CA MET A 126 -4.41 -1.04 -12.74
C MET A 126 -3.61 -1.52 -13.94
N VAL A 127 -2.39 -0.99 -14.10
CA VAL A 127 -1.47 -1.33 -15.20
C VAL A 127 -0.41 -2.27 -14.68
N PHE A 128 -0.43 -3.53 -15.14
CA PHE A 128 0.54 -4.57 -14.77
C PHE A 128 1.71 -4.55 -15.73
N VAL A 129 2.92 -4.36 -15.21
CA VAL A 129 4.13 -4.13 -16.00
C VAL A 129 5.21 -5.13 -15.60
N ARG A 130 5.82 -5.75 -16.59
CA ARG A 130 6.91 -6.71 -16.42
C ARG A 130 8.23 -6.03 -16.04
N SER A 131 9.21 -6.84 -15.68
CA SER A 131 10.56 -6.37 -15.32
C SER A 131 11.28 -5.66 -16.46
N ASP A 132 10.96 -5.99 -17.69
CA ASP A 132 11.47 -5.33 -18.90
C ASP A 132 10.73 -4.03 -19.25
N GLY A 133 9.72 -3.65 -18.49
CA GLY A 133 8.89 -2.46 -18.73
C GLY A 133 7.68 -2.71 -19.63
N THR A 134 7.47 -3.93 -20.14
CA THR A 134 6.34 -4.24 -21.01
C THR A 134 5.03 -4.28 -20.23
N ILE A 135 4.00 -3.56 -20.70
CA ILE A 135 2.64 -3.63 -20.16
C ILE A 135 2.04 -4.99 -20.51
N MET A 136 1.77 -5.81 -19.49
CA MET A 136 1.14 -7.11 -19.66
C MET A 136 -0.38 -7.03 -19.74
N MET A 137 -0.97 -6.22 -18.88
CA MET A 137 -2.42 -6.09 -18.76
C MET A 137 -2.76 -4.71 -18.21
N ILE A 138 -3.89 -4.18 -18.67
CA ILE A 138 -4.53 -3.01 -18.08
C ILE A 138 -5.92 -3.42 -17.64
N ALA A 139 -6.22 -3.28 -16.36
CA ALA A 139 -7.57 -3.41 -15.84
C ALA A 139 -8.14 -2.00 -15.68
N GLU A 140 -8.96 -1.60 -16.63
CA GLU A 140 -9.53 -0.25 -16.69
C GLU A 140 -10.76 -0.11 -15.78
N ASN A 141 -10.91 1.06 -15.20
CA ASN A 141 -12.09 1.49 -14.44
C ASN A 141 -12.55 0.44 -13.41
N VAL A 142 -11.59 -0.10 -12.63
CA VAL A 142 -11.89 -1.04 -11.55
C VAL A 142 -12.73 -0.32 -10.50
N PRO A 143 -13.92 -0.83 -10.15
CA PRO A 143 -14.87 -0.09 -9.32
C PRO A 143 -14.35 0.13 -7.90
N ALA A 144 -14.62 1.30 -7.35
CA ALA A 144 -14.37 1.63 -5.96
C ALA A 144 -15.12 0.71 -5.00
N THR A 145 -14.55 0.51 -3.82
CA THR A 145 -15.20 -0.25 -2.74
C THR A 145 -16.00 0.68 -1.85
N LYS A 146 -17.26 0.35 -1.61
CA LYS A 146 -18.11 1.07 -0.65
C LYS A 146 -17.81 0.60 0.78
N PRO A 147 -17.91 1.49 1.79
CA PRO A 147 -17.79 1.08 3.19
C PRO A 147 -18.74 -0.09 3.51
N GLY A 148 -18.24 -1.08 4.24
CA GLY A 148 -19.01 -2.27 4.62
C GLY A 148 -19.15 -3.34 3.54
N THR A 149 -18.49 -3.19 2.37
CA THR A 149 -18.45 -4.25 1.35
C THR A 149 -17.73 -5.48 1.90
N PRO A 150 -18.35 -6.69 1.88
CA PRO A 150 -17.68 -7.92 2.27
C PRO A 150 -16.46 -8.22 1.39
N ASP A 151 -15.42 -8.82 1.96
CA ASP A 151 -14.14 -9.05 1.28
C ASP A 151 -14.25 -9.93 0.03
N ASP A 152 -15.23 -10.84 -0.02
CA ASP A 152 -15.50 -11.70 -1.18
C ASP A 152 -16.18 -10.95 -2.35
N LYS A 153 -16.70 -9.75 -2.09
CA LYS A 153 -17.33 -8.86 -3.08
C LYS A 153 -16.42 -7.74 -3.57
N ILE A 154 -15.24 -7.59 -2.96
CA ILE A 154 -14.28 -6.58 -3.37
C ILE A 154 -13.64 -6.97 -4.71
N ALA A 155 -13.63 -6.03 -5.65
CA ALA A 155 -13.03 -6.24 -6.97
C ALA A 155 -11.54 -6.59 -6.85
N ARG A 156 -11.10 -7.58 -7.64
CA ARG A 156 -9.72 -8.07 -7.67
C ARG A 156 -9.23 -8.17 -9.11
N ARG A 157 -7.93 -7.94 -9.31
CA ARG A 157 -7.23 -8.15 -10.59
C ARG A 157 -5.89 -8.81 -10.33
N GLN A 158 -5.41 -9.59 -11.28
CA GLN A 158 -4.09 -10.24 -11.18
C GLN A 158 -3.47 -10.44 -12.54
N ALA A 159 -2.16 -10.28 -12.62
CA ALA A 159 -1.35 -10.63 -13.79
C ALA A 159 0.11 -10.85 -13.40
N LEU A 160 0.90 -11.42 -14.32
CA LEU A 160 2.35 -11.49 -14.20
C LEU A 160 2.93 -10.08 -14.28
N ALA A 161 3.65 -9.66 -13.23
CA ALA A 161 4.24 -8.34 -13.17
C ALA A 161 5.38 -8.26 -12.15
N LYS A 162 6.32 -7.35 -12.40
CA LYS A 162 7.27 -6.83 -11.42
C LYS A 162 6.77 -5.53 -10.81
N TYR A 163 6.06 -4.74 -11.60
CA TYR A 163 5.50 -3.46 -11.20
C TYR A 163 4.00 -3.44 -11.46
N VAL A 164 3.26 -2.74 -10.60
CA VAL A 164 1.87 -2.38 -10.88
C VAL A 164 1.73 -0.88 -10.73
N ILE A 165 1.03 -0.24 -11.67
CA ILE A 165 0.76 1.20 -11.60
C ILE A 165 -0.74 1.38 -11.41
N GLU A 166 -1.13 2.07 -10.35
CA GLU A 166 -2.50 2.52 -10.14
C GLU A 166 -2.65 3.98 -10.56
N LEU A 167 -3.62 4.23 -11.42
CA LEU A 167 -3.98 5.55 -11.94
C LEU A 167 -5.47 5.82 -11.64
N GLY A 168 -5.92 7.06 -11.75
CA GLY A 168 -7.34 7.35 -11.75
C GLY A 168 -8.04 6.62 -12.90
N ALA A 169 -9.31 6.26 -12.68
CA ALA A 169 -10.10 5.54 -13.68
C ALA A 169 -10.11 6.24 -15.04
N ARG A 170 -9.97 5.48 -16.11
CA ARG A 170 -9.87 5.92 -17.51
C ARG A 170 -8.65 6.76 -17.86
N GLU A 171 -7.69 6.88 -16.95
CA GLU A 171 -6.46 7.62 -17.23
C GLU A 171 -5.60 6.87 -18.25
N SER A 172 -5.54 5.53 -18.17
CA SER A 172 -4.84 4.69 -19.15
C SER A 172 -5.39 4.89 -20.58
N GLU A 173 -6.71 4.90 -20.73
CA GLU A 173 -7.39 5.21 -21.99
C GLU A 173 -7.04 6.64 -22.49
N ARG A 174 -7.16 7.63 -21.59
CA ARG A 174 -6.91 9.04 -21.90
C ARG A 174 -5.50 9.31 -22.43
N ILE A 175 -4.50 8.60 -21.91
CA ILE A 175 -3.10 8.76 -22.32
C ILE A 175 -2.65 7.72 -23.37
N GLY A 176 -3.56 6.84 -23.78
CA GLY A 176 -3.35 5.86 -24.86
C GLY A 176 -2.45 4.69 -24.48
N LEU A 177 -2.45 4.26 -23.21
CA LEU A 177 -1.74 3.04 -22.81
C LEU A 177 -2.41 1.80 -23.41
N GLN A 178 -1.59 0.84 -23.83
CA GLN A 178 -2.07 -0.44 -24.35
C GLN A 178 -1.15 -1.58 -23.90
N PRO A 179 -1.66 -2.80 -23.73
CA PRO A 179 -0.84 -3.99 -23.56
C PRO A 179 0.19 -4.12 -24.68
N GLY A 180 1.42 -4.52 -24.37
CA GLY A 180 2.55 -4.61 -25.27
C GLY A 180 3.38 -3.31 -25.40
N MET A 181 2.86 -2.18 -24.96
CA MET A 181 3.69 -0.95 -24.89
C MET A 181 4.76 -1.10 -23.82
N GLN A 182 5.87 -0.37 -24.02
CA GLN A 182 7.01 -0.36 -23.12
C GLN A 182 7.07 0.94 -22.33
N LEU A 183 7.15 0.81 -21.00
CA LEU A 183 7.41 1.93 -20.09
C LEU A 183 8.86 1.86 -19.61
N TYR A 184 9.51 2.99 -19.53
CA TYR A 184 10.83 3.07 -18.90
C TYR A 184 10.64 3.37 -17.40
N ILE A 185 10.86 2.35 -16.60
CA ILE A 185 10.78 2.44 -15.13
C ILE A 185 12.21 2.32 -14.59
N GLU A 186 12.69 3.40 -13.95
CA GLU A 186 13.98 3.35 -13.26
C GLU A 186 13.94 2.28 -12.16
N ALA A 187 15.05 1.53 -12.00
CA ALA A 187 15.12 0.47 -11.02
C ALA A 187 14.75 0.95 -9.61
N VAL A 188 13.84 0.23 -8.98
CA VAL A 188 13.39 0.50 -7.61
C VAL A 188 13.81 -0.66 -6.72
N ASP A 189 14.60 -0.35 -5.68
CA ASP A 189 14.92 -1.30 -4.63
C ASP A 189 13.69 -1.56 -3.76
N ALA A 190 13.00 -2.65 -4.03
CA ALA A 190 11.85 -3.09 -3.27
C ALA A 190 12.26 -4.05 -2.15
N LYS A 191 11.69 -3.87 -0.97
CA LYS A 191 11.93 -4.67 0.24
C LYS A 191 10.71 -5.46 0.66
#